data_b48593794b6b90605e15c56dddf260c7
#
_entry.id   b48593794b6b90605e15c56dddf260c7
#
_cell.length_a   1.000
_cell.length_b   1.000
_cell.length_c   1.000
_cell.angle_alpha   90.00
_cell.angle_beta   90.00
_cell.angle_gamma   90.00
#
_symmetry.space_group_name_H-M   'P 1'
#
loop_
_entity.id
_entity.type
_entity.pdbx_description
1 polymer ?
#
loop_
_entity_poly.entity_id
_entity_poly.type
_entity_poly.pdbx_seq_one_letter_code
_entity_poly.pdbx_strand_id
1 'polypeptide(L)'
;SEDVGKKDVPETIPELQQPEAGPAFDPKKLEDALLRAEQAEKKQKELEEMLESTKKEAGEELERKEKEREEMITEEEKNKYVGMDCEMVGVGSTGKKSVLARVTITDWDGGVLLDTHVKVKERVTDFRTYVSGVRAKDVKEGISFEEAQRRILEFIEGKVVVGHGLRNDFKAIMMDHPKHMIRDTARYKPYMRRAGKNGGKMKPRKLKDLVKEYLGIEGFQEGSHDSKDDADGAMKLYKRARRGWEKEMEGK
;
A
#
# COMPACT_ATOMS: atom_id res chain seq x y z
N SER A 1 -67.50 -17.78 -52.88
CA SER A 1 -66.06 -17.84 -53.13
C SER A 1 -65.27 -17.46 -51.85
N GLU A 2 -64.70 -18.39 -51.30
CA GLU A 2 -63.28 -18.64 -50.98
C GLU A 2 -63.14 -19.65 -49.85
N ASP A 3 -62.55 -20.64 -50.26
CA ASP A 3 -62.10 -21.89 -49.69
C ASP A 3 -61.16 -21.65 -48.51
N VAL A 4 -61.38 -22.24 -47.34
CA VAL A 4 -60.47 -22.26 -46.22
C VAL A 4 -60.10 -23.71 -45.96
N GLY A 5 -58.90 -24.02 -46.41
CA GLY A 5 -58.25 -25.34 -46.29
C GLY A 5 -58.16 -25.83 -44.87
N LYS A 6 -58.65 -27.02 -44.65
CA LYS A 6 -58.34 -27.87 -43.49
C LYS A 6 -56.89 -28.22 -43.46
N LYS A 7 -56.18 -27.83 -42.41
CA LYS A 7 -54.86 -28.37 -42.10
C LYS A 7 -55.02 -29.61 -41.23
N ASP A 8 -54.46 -30.70 -41.70
CA ASP A 8 -54.37 -31.98 -41.03
C ASP A 8 -53.50 -31.84 -39.77
N VAL A 9 -54.04 -32.35 -38.67
CA VAL A 9 -53.33 -32.51 -37.38
C VAL A 9 -52.72 -33.92 -37.41
N PRO A 10 -51.42 -34.13 -37.32
CA PRO A 10 -50.87 -35.45 -37.18
C PRO A 10 -51.05 -35.96 -35.74
N GLU A 11 -51.89 -37.01 -35.64
CA GLU A 11 -51.99 -37.89 -34.47
C GLU A 11 -50.74 -38.75 -34.39
N THR A 12 -49.76 -38.35 -33.63
CA THR A 12 -48.82 -39.28 -33.00
C THR A 12 -48.09 -38.55 -31.87
N ILE A 13 -48.50 -38.85 -30.62
CA ILE A 13 -47.77 -38.48 -29.40
C ILE A 13 -46.51 -39.35 -29.35
N PRO A 14 -45.31 -38.77 -29.28
CA PRO A 14 -44.10 -39.54 -29.06
C PRO A 14 -44.12 -40.20 -27.68
N GLU A 15 -43.94 -41.47 -27.64
CA GLU A 15 -43.80 -42.29 -26.43
C GLU A 15 -42.64 -41.75 -25.60
N LEU A 16 -42.97 -41.26 -24.40
CA LEU A 16 -41.99 -40.79 -23.40
C LEU A 16 -41.10 -41.99 -23.03
N GLN A 17 -39.90 -42.00 -23.55
CA GLN A 17 -38.84 -42.92 -23.09
C GLN A 17 -38.65 -42.69 -21.58
N GLN A 18 -38.85 -43.76 -20.82
CA GLN A 18 -38.55 -43.77 -19.38
C GLN A 18 -37.07 -43.44 -19.17
N PRO A 19 -36.74 -42.58 -18.21
CA PRO A 19 -35.31 -42.29 -17.92
C PRO A 19 -34.64 -43.59 -17.50
N GLU A 20 -33.51 -43.90 -18.19
CA GLU A 20 -32.64 -45.02 -17.81
C GLU A 20 -32.30 -44.88 -16.32
N ALA A 21 -32.43 -45.98 -15.57
CA ALA A 21 -32.09 -46.03 -14.15
C ALA A 21 -30.63 -45.65 -14.02
N GLY A 22 -30.39 -44.50 -13.37
CA GLY A 22 -29.02 -44.07 -13.03
C GLY A 22 -28.28 -45.16 -12.25
N PRO A 23 -26.92 -45.08 -12.20
CA PRO A 23 -26.12 -46.11 -11.55
C PRO A 23 -26.60 -46.32 -10.12
N ALA A 24 -26.78 -47.62 -9.77
CA ALA A 24 -27.26 -48.01 -8.45
C ALA A 24 -26.43 -47.35 -7.34
N PHE A 25 -27.14 -46.77 -6.36
CA PHE A 25 -26.52 -46.15 -5.18
C PHE A 25 -25.73 -47.23 -4.41
N ASP A 26 -24.40 -47.01 -4.29
CA ASP A 26 -23.50 -47.87 -3.54
C ASP A 26 -23.13 -47.22 -2.21
N PRO A 27 -23.71 -47.64 -1.09
CA PRO A 27 -23.47 -47.06 0.23
C PRO A 27 -22.02 -47.10 0.65
N LYS A 28 -21.27 -48.11 0.23
CA LYS A 28 -19.86 -48.27 0.58
C LYS A 28 -18.95 -47.24 -0.11
N LYS A 29 -19.29 -46.84 -1.34
CA LYS A 29 -18.59 -45.74 -2.03
C LYS A 29 -18.82 -44.40 -1.39
N LEU A 30 -20.02 -44.19 -0.82
CA LEU A 30 -20.33 -42.96 -0.09
C LEU A 30 -19.55 -42.88 1.22
N GLU A 31 -19.48 -43.99 1.96
CA GLU A 31 -18.74 -44.09 3.23
C GLU A 31 -17.24 -43.84 3.00
N ASP A 32 -16.66 -44.47 1.98
CA ASP A 32 -15.26 -44.24 1.58
C ASP A 32 -15.01 -42.79 1.15
N ALA A 33 -15.95 -42.14 0.48
CA ALA A 33 -15.83 -40.75 0.08
C ALA A 33 -15.90 -39.80 1.29
N LEU A 34 -16.79 -40.07 2.24
CA LEU A 34 -16.90 -39.32 3.49
C LEU A 34 -15.62 -39.42 4.32
N LEU A 35 -15.08 -40.62 4.48
CA LEU A 35 -13.82 -40.84 5.22
C LEU A 35 -12.65 -40.08 4.59
N ARG A 36 -12.56 -40.08 3.25
CA ARG A 36 -11.53 -39.31 2.52
C ARG A 36 -11.71 -37.82 2.71
N ALA A 37 -12.96 -37.31 2.72
CA ALA A 37 -13.25 -35.91 2.97
C ALA A 37 -12.83 -35.48 4.37
N GLU A 38 -13.16 -36.26 5.41
CA GLU A 38 -12.73 -36.00 6.79
C GLU A 38 -11.20 -36.00 6.95
N GLN A 39 -10.51 -36.94 6.30
CA GLN A 39 -9.05 -36.99 6.31
C GLN A 39 -8.43 -35.79 5.58
N ALA A 40 -9.05 -35.33 4.48
CA ALA A 40 -8.60 -34.16 3.74
C ALA A 40 -8.77 -32.87 4.56
N GLU A 41 -9.91 -32.73 5.25
CA GLU A 41 -10.21 -31.61 6.12
C GLU A 41 -9.25 -31.52 7.32
N LYS A 42 -8.96 -32.67 7.95
CA LYS A 42 -7.97 -32.74 9.03
C LYS A 42 -6.58 -32.35 8.55
N LYS A 43 -6.16 -32.84 7.38
CA LYS A 43 -4.85 -32.51 6.80
C LYS A 43 -4.75 -31.03 6.40
N GLN A 44 -5.84 -30.45 5.92
CA GLN A 44 -5.89 -29.03 5.60
C GLN A 44 -5.70 -28.18 6.87
N LYS A 45 -6.38 -28.52 7.95
CA LYS A 45 -6.25 -27.83 9.24
C LYS A 45 -4.82 -27.90 9.80
N GLU A 46 -4.21 -29.09 9.76
CA GLU A 46 -2.80 -29.28 10.17
C GLU A 46 -1.84 -28.43 9.33
N LEU A 47 -2.12 -28.31 8.02
CA LEU A 47 -1.31 -27.49 7.11
C LEU A 47 -1.47 -25.98 7.38
N GLU A 48 -2.69 -25.53 7.70
CA GLU A 48 -2.98 -24.14 8.07
C GLU A 48 -2.27 -23.77 9.39
N GLU A 49 -2.36 -24.63 10.40
CA GLU A 49 -1.67 -24.42 11.68
C GLU A 49 -0.12 -24.36 11.49
N MET A 50 0.44 -25.24 10.66
CA MET A 50 1.86 -25.25 10.36
C MET A 50 2.28 -24.00 9.58
N LEU A 51 1.44 -23.54 8.64
CA LEU A 51 1.70 -22.32 7.88
C LEU A 51 1.68 -21.08 8.78
N GLU A 52 0.76 -21.02 9.73
CA GLU A 52 0.65 -19.92 10.69
C GLU A 52 1.84 -19.89 11.65
N SER A 53 2.28 -21.07 12.16
CA SER A 53 3.49 -21.19 12.97
C SER A 53 4.74 -20.72 12.20
N THR A 54 4.89 -21.16 10.95
CA THR A 54 6.03 -20.77 10.10
C THR A 54 6.04 -19.27 9.82
N LYS A 55 4.87 -18.66 9.58
CA LYS A 55 4.76 -17.20 9.41
C LYS A 55 5.15 -16.45 10.67
N LYS A 56 4.74 -16.93 11.84
CA LYS A 56 5.08 -16.33 13.14
C LYS A 56 6.59 -16.39 13.39
N GLU A 57 7.20 -17.56 13.22
CA GLU A 57 8.66 -17.73 13.37
C GLU A 57 9.46 -16.84 12.40
N ALA A 58 9.01 -16.75 11.14
CA ALA A 58 9.64 -15.87 10.15
C ALA A 58 9.49 -14.39 10.54
N GLY A 59 8.37 -13.99 11.15
CA GLY A 59 8.16 -12.65 11.68
C GLY A 59 9.11 -12.32 12.82
N GLU A 60 9.20 -13.20 13.81
CA GLU A 60 10.11 -13.05 14.97
C GLU A 60 11.60 -12.99 14.55
N GLU A 61 11.99 -13.83 13.60
CA GLU A 61 13.35 -13.81 13.03
C GLU A 61 13.65 -12.51 12.28
N LEU A 62 12.66 -11.98 11.55
CA LEU A 62 12.78 -10.71 10.86
C LEU A 62 12.94 -9.55 11.83
N GLU A 63 12.10 -9.50 12.87
CA GLU A 63 12.19 -8.48 13.93
C GLU A 63 13.52 -8.54 14.66
N ARG A 64 14.03 -9.74 14.98
CA ARG A 64 15.36 -9.91 15.59
C ARG A 64 16.45 -9.35 14.69
N LYS A 65 16.44 -9.67 13.40
CA LYS A 65 17.44 -9.17 12.43
C LYS A 65 17.33 -7.67 12.22
N GLU A 66 16.14 -7.11 12.28
CA GLU A 66 15.94 -5.66 12.20
C GLU A 66 16.52 -4.97 13.45
N LYS A 67 16.25 -5.51 14.64
CA LYS A 67 16.81 -5.01 15.88
C LYS A 67 18.35 -5.07 15.90
N GLU A 68 18.94 -6.20 15.50
CA GLU A 68 20.40 -6.33 15.35
C GLU A 68 20.99 -5.32 14.34
N ARG A 69 20.22 -4.95 13.30
CA ARG A 69 20.63 -3.92 12.34
C ARG A 69 20.50 -2.51 12.90
N GLU A 70 19.51 -2.26 13.74
CA GLU A 70 19.32 -0.97 14.43
C GLU A 70 20.40 -0.74 15.49
N GLU A 71 20.80 -1.76 16.23
CA GLU A 71 21.89 -1.69 17.20
C GLU A 71 23.26 -1.32 16.58
N MET A 72 23.41 -1.45 15.25
CA MET A 72 24.63 -1.07 14.53
C MET A 72 24.68 0.40 14.11
N ILE A 73 23.62 1.19 14.36
CA ILE A 73 23.57 2.63 14.03
C ILE A 73 23.63 3.45 15.31
N THR A 74 24.55 4.41 15.38
CA THR A 74 24.66 5.28 16.55
C THR A 74 23.51 6.30 16.60
N GLU A 75 23.20 6.83 17.78
CA GLU A 75 22.20 7.89 17.94
C GLU A 75 22.55 9.14 17.11
N GLU A 76 23.85 9.45 16.99
CA GLU A 76 24.31 10.54 16.13
C GLU A 76 23.99 10.29 14.65
N GLU A 77 24.12 9.05 14.20
CA GLU A 77 23.74 8.67 12.84
C GLU A 77 22.24 8.68 12.62
N LYS A 78 21.44 8.18 13.59
CA LYS A 78 19.98 8.24 13.52
C LYS A 78 19.49 9.67 13.34
N ASN A 79 20.09 10.61 14.08
CA ASN A 79 19.74 12.03 14.03
C ASN A 79 20.01 12.69 12.66
N LYS A 80 20.75 12.04 11.75
CA LYS A 80 20.94 12.53 10.38
C LYS A 80 19.77 12.26 9.46
N TYR A 81 18.77 11.49 9.89
CA TYR A 81 17.64 11.07 9.05
C TYR A 81 16.31 11.54 9.62
N VAL A 82 15.42 11.94 8.73
CA VAL A 82 14.01 12.22 9.05
C VAL A 82 13.11 11.58 8.00
N GLY A 83 11.98 11.03 8.45
CA GLY A 83 10.88 10.62 7.58
C GLY A 83 10.00 11.82 7.26
N MET A 84 9.48 11.93 6.05
CA MET A 84 8.55 12.99 5.66
C MET A 84 7.48 12.46 4.73
N ASP A 85 6.24 12.88 4.99
CA ASP A 85 5.11 12.73 4.08
C ASP A 85 4.17 13.93 4.17
N CYS A 86 3.50 14.26 3.06
CA CYS A 86 2.58 15.39 2.97
C CYS A 86 1.23 14.98 2.42
N GLU A 87 0.16 15.49 3.02
CA GLU A 87 -1.18 15.40 2.46
C GLU A 87 -1.53 16.67 1.67
N MET A 88 -2.13 16.46 0.50
CA MET A 88 -2.48 17.55 -0.40
C MET A 88 -3.96 17.54 -0.74
N VAL A 89 -4.53 18.74 -0.82
CA VAL A 89 -5.88 18.98 -1.32
C VAL A 89 -5.87 19.63 -2.69
N GLY A 90 -6.96 19.48 -3.43
CA GLY A 90 -7.12 20.05 -4.75
C GLY A 90 -7.76 21.44 -4.72
N VAL A 91 -7.17 22.38 -5.43
CA VAL A 91 -7.67 23.75 -5.60
C VAL A 91 -7.88 24.12 -7.06
N GLY A 92 -8.47 25.29 -7.30
CA GLY A 92 -8.84 25.76 -8.64
C GLY A 92 -10.14 25.10 -9.14
N SER A 93 -10.59 25.46 -10.34
CA SER A 93 -11.89 25.04 -10.88
C SER A 93 -12.05 23.53 -11.06
N THR A 94 -10.96 22.81 -11.24
CA THR A 94 -10.95 21.36 -11.52
C THR A 94 -10.44 20.50 -10.37
N GLY A 95 -9.96 21.09 -9.25
CA GLY A 95 -9.31 20.35 -8.15
C GLY A 95 -7.98 19.67 -8.52
N LYS A 96 -7.46 19.90 -9.72
CA LYS A 96 -6.22 19.22 -10.18
C LYS A 96 -4.94 19.83 -9.63
N LYS A 97 -4.95 21.11 -9.28
CA LYS A 97 -3.81 21.78 -8.64
C LYS A 97 -3.73 21.31 -7.19
N SER A 98 -2.65 20.62 -6.85
CA SER A 98 -2.42 20.13 -5.46
C SER A 98 -1.69 21.20 -4.66
N VAL A 99 -2.17 21.43 -3.44
CA VAL A 99 -1.53 22.33 -2.45
C VAL A 99 -1.40 21.61 -1.13
N LEU A 100 -0.40 21.97 -0.34
CA LEU A 100 -0.11 21.40 0.97
C LEU A 100 -1.30 21.61 1.92
N ALA A 101 -1.70 20.56 2.63
CA ALA A 101 -2.77 20.60 3.62
C ALA A 101 -2.38 19.99 4.99
N ARG A 102 -1.45 19.05 5.01
CA ARG A 102 -0.81 18.50 6.21
C ARG A 102 0.60 18.11 5.89
N VAL A 103 1.50 18.24 6.83
CA VAL A 103 2.87 17.71 6.76
C VAL A 103 3.18 16.98 8.06
N THR A 104 3.80 15.81 7.91
CA THR A 104 4.32 15.03 9.03
C THR A 104 5.79 14.76 8.80
N ILE A 105 6.60 15.02 9.85
CA ILE A 105 8.02 14.68 9.89
C ILE A 105 8.23 13.80 11.12
N THR A 106 8.91 12.69 10.91
CA THR A 106 9.25 11.72 11.96
C THR A 106 10.77 11.61 12.12
N ASP A 107 11.21 11.24 13.29
CA ASP A 107 12.60 10.82 13.50
C ASP A 107 12.86 9.41 12.95
N TRP A 108 14.08 8.93 13.15
CA TRP A 108 14.48 7.59 12.77
C TRP A 108 13.58 6.50 13.36
N ASP A 109 13.15 6.62 14.62
CA ASP A 109 12.41 5.59 15.35
C ASP A 109 10.88 5.75 15.23
N GLY A 110 10.41 6.68 14.36
CA GLY A 110 9.00 6.93 14.10
C GLY A 110 8.35 7.91 15.09
N GLY A 111 9.16 8.53 15.98
CA GLY A 111 8.73 9.63 16.83
C GLY A 111 8.34 10.84 15.98
N VAL A 112 7.21 11.48 16.31
CA VAL A 112 6.71 12.64 15.57
C VAL A 112 7.50 13.89 15.97
N LEU A 113 8.23 14.47 15.03
CA LEU A 113 8.93 15.75 15.18
C LEU A 113 8.05 16.94 14.81
N LEU A 114 7.25 16.77 13.75
CA LEU A 114 6.27 17.75 13.28
C LEU A 114 5.05 17.00 12.73
N ASP A 115 3.86 17.40 13.15
CA ASP A 115 2.60 17.00 12.51
C ASP A 115 1.64 18.19 12.59
N THR A 116 1.32 18.77 11.44
CA THR A 116 0.50 19.96 11.43
C THR A 116 -0.29 20.10 10.14
N HIS A 117 -1.53 20.57 10.29
CA HIS A 117 -2.34 21.01 9.17
C HIS A 117 -1.91 22.42 8.72
N VAL A 118 -2.06 22.68 7.43
CA VAL A 118 -1.66 23.93 6.80
C VAL A 118 -2.89 24.62 6.21
N LYS A 119 -3.02 25.88 6.53
CA LYS A 119 -4.11 26.73 6.05
C LYS A 119 -4.01 26.94 4.55
N VAL A 120 -5.05 26.54 3.82
CA VAL A 120 -5.11 26.73 2.38
C VAL A 120 -5.79 28.07 2.07
N LYS A 121 -5.06 28.97 1.41
CA LYS A 121 -5.55 30.31 1.05
C LYS A 121 -6.56 30.28 -0.12
N GLU A 122 -6.36 29.37 -1.08
CA GLU A 122 -7.26 29.19 -2.21
C GLU A 122 -8.50 28.37 -1.81
N ARG A 123 -9.61 28.56 -2.52
CA ARG A 123 -10.79 27.72 -2.31
C ARG A 123 -10.48 26.27 -2.65
N VAL A 124 -10.58 25.39 -1.67
CA VAL A 124 -10.47 23.94 -1.87
C VAL A 124 -11.71 23.46 -2.61
N THR A 125 -11.49 22.77 -3.73
CA THR A 125 -12.54 22.20 -4.58
C THR A 125 -12.56 20.68 -4.52
N ASP A 126 -11.47 20.04 -4.04
CA ASP A 126 -11.37 18.61 -3.82
C ASP A 126 -10.50 18.32 -2.58
N PHE A 127 -11.11 17.91 -1.49
CA PHE A 127 -10.39 17.56 -0.25
C PHE A 127 -9.66 16.23 -0.35
N ARG A 128 -10.07 15.34 -1.25
CA ARG A 128 -9.54 13.98 -1.37
C ARG A 128 -9.56 13.23 -0.03
N THR A 129 -10.53 13.51 0.83
CA THR A 129 -10.59 13.05 2.23
C THR A 129 -10.48 11.53 2.38
N TYR A 130 -10.99 10.77 1.42
CA TYR A 130 -10.89 9.31 1.41
C TYR A 130 -9.46 8.78 1.24
N VAL A 131 -8.53 9.63 0.75
CA VAL A 131 -7.10 9.34 0.66
C VAL A 131 -6.35 10.10 1.74
N SER A 132 -6.43 11.43 1.74
CA SER A 132 -5.63 12.32 2.59
C SER A 132 -6.10 12.39 4.05
N GLY A 133 -7.32 11.92 4.37
CA GLY A 133 -7.93 12.14 5.69
C GLY A 133 -8.29 13.60 6.00
N VAL A 134 -7.79 14.57 5.24
CA VAL A 134 -7.93 16.01 5.50
C VAL A 134 -9.37 16.48 5.27
N ARG A 135 -9.87 17.33 6.16
CA ARG A 135 -11.21 17.90 6.15
C ARG A 135 -11.18 19.43 6.10
N ALA A 136 -12.32 20.03 5.79
CA ALA A 136 -12.45 21.50 5.71
C ALA A 136 -12.05 22.22 7.03
N LYS A 137 -12.35 21.62 8.18
CA LYS A 137 -11.96 22.13 9.49
C LYS A 137 -10.43 22.23 9.60
N ASP A 138 -9.73 21.18 9.22
CA ASP A 138 -8.28 21.04 9.39
C ASP A 138 -7.51 22.13 8.64
N VAL A 139 -7.88 22.36 7.36
CA VAL A 139 -7.24 23.40 6.54
C VAL A 139 -7.65 24.82 6.95
N LYS A 140 -8.77 24.99 7.65
CA LYS A 140 -9.20 26.29 8.18
C LYS A 140 -8.44 26.66 9.45
N GLU A 141 -8.20 25.68 10.32
CA GLU A 141 -7.56 25.85 11.62
C GLU A 141 -6.04 25.66 11.57
N GLY A 142 -5.50 25.19 10.43
CA GLY A 142 -4.09 24.97 10.22
C GLY A 142 -3.23 26.24 10.35
N ILE A 143 -1.93 26.04 10.51
CA ILE A 143 -0.94 27.13 10.52
C ILE A 143 -0.78 27.74 9.12
N SER A 144 -0.19 28.92 9.03
CA SER A 144 0.08 29.54 7.72
C SER A 144 1.09 28.69 6.91
N PHE A 145 1.06 28.83 5.59
CA PHE A 145 2.00 28.14 4.73
C PHE A 145 3.46 28.53 5.02
N GLU A 146 3.68 29.80 5.27
CA GLU A 146 4.98 30.37 5.57
C GLU A 146 5.52 29.82 6.92
N GLU A 147 4.66 29.69 7.91
CA GLU A 147 5.00 29.09 9.20
C GLU A 147 5.29 27.58 9.06
N ALA A 148 4.52 26.88 8.21
CA ALA A 148 4.78 25.48 7.91
C ALA A 148 6.16 25.30 7.27
N GLN A 149 6.50 26.11 6.25
CA GLN A 149 7.81 26.08 5.61
C GLN A 149 8.95 26.32 6.63
N ARG A 150 8.81 27.31 7.50
CA ARG A 150 9.82 27.59 8.53
C ARG A 150 10.04 26.37 9.44
N ARG A 151 8.96 25.77 9.94
CA ARG A 151 9.06 24.58 10.81
C ARG A 151 9.61 23.36 10.07
N ILE A 152 9.19 23.15 8.83
CA ILE A 152 9.75 22.06 8.02
C ILE A 152 11.26 22.22 7.88
N LEU A 153 11.73 23.42 7.54
CA LEU A 153 13.16 23.72 7.36
C LEU A 153 13.96 23.40 8.63
N GLU A 154 13.45 23.73 9.82
CA GLU A 154 14.11 23.44 11.09
C GLU A 154 14.42 21.95 11.30
N PHE A 155 13.59 21.07 10.74
CA PHE A 155 13.75 19.62 10.87
C PHE A 155 14.51 18.96 9.73
N ILE A 156 14.49 19.52 8.51
CA ILE A 156 15.11 18.88 7.35
C ILE A 156 16.46 19.46 6.97
N GLU A 157 16.82 20.67 7.48
CA GLU A 157 18.09 21.30 7.14
C GLU A 157 19.27 20.44 7.60
N GLY A 158 20.19 20.15 6.68
CA GLY A 158 21.35 19.31 6.95
C GLY A 158 21.04 17.83 7.20
N LYS A 159 19.80 17.37 6.99
CA LYS A 159 19.41 15.98 7.22
C LYS A 159 19.02 15.26 5.93
N VAL A 160 19.15 13.95 5.96
CA VAL A 160 18.66 13.06 4.90
C VAL A 160 17.16 12.87 5.07
N VAL A 161 16.39 13.28 4.06
CA VAL A 161 14.92 13.13 4.04
C VAL A 161 14.55 11.83 3.36
N VAL A 162 13.82 11.00 4.09
CA VAL A 162 13.31 9.69 3.65
C VAL A 162 11.80 9.80 3.43
N GLY A 163 11.27 9.26 2.33
CA GLY A 163 9.83 9.26 2.08
C GLY A 163 9.47 8.44 0.83
N HIS A 164 8.23 8.59 0.38
CA HIS A 164 7.72 7.87 -0.79
C HIS A 164 7.09 8.82 -1.82
N GLY A 165 7.79 9.08 -2.93
CA GLY A 165 7.33 10.03 -3.95
C GLY A 165 7.63 11.48 -3.60
N LEU A 166 8.68 11.74 -2.83
CA LEU A 166 9.09 13.03 -2.26
C LEU A 166 9.14 14.21 -3.24
N ARG A 167 9.23 13.94 -4.54
CA ARG A 167 9.14 15.02 -5.54
C ARG A 167 7.84 15.82 -5.43
N ASN A 168 6.73 15.15 -5.10
CA ASN A 168 5.43 15.81 -4.97
C ASN A 168 5.37 16.63 -3.68
N ASP A 169 5.96 16.09 -2.60
CA ASP A 169 6.03 16.72 -1.30
C ASP A 169 6.87 17.99 -1.37
N PHE A 170 8.09 17.93 -1.90
CA PHE A 170 8.94 19.10 -2.10
C PHE A 170 8.28 20.17 -3.00
N LYS A 171 7.54 19.72 -4.03
CA LYS A 171 6.75 20.64 -4.85
C LYS A 171 5.61 21.29 -4.07
N ALA A 172 4.92 20.56 -3.21
CA ALA A 172 3.80 21.08 -2.41
C ALA A 172 4.27 22.05 -1.33
N ILE A 173 5.40 21.77 -0.68
CA ILE A 173 6.02 22.68 0.29
C ILE A 173 6.78 23.84 -0.37
N MET A 174 6.93 23.83 -1.71
CA MET A 174 7.65 24.84 -2.48
C MET A 174 9.10 25.04 -1.99
N MET A 175 9.79 23.94 -1.69
CA MET A 175 11.17 23.92 -1.22
C MET A 175 11.99 22.94 -2.04
N ASP A 176 13.29 23.23 -2.16
CA ASP A 176 14.27 22.31 -2.74
C ASP A 176 15.10 21.67 -1.61
N HIS A 177 15.57 20.45 -1.85
CA HIS A 177 16.47 19.75 -0.95
C HIS A 177 17.62 19.11 -1.74
N PRO A 178 18.86 19.03 -1.20
CA PRO A 178 19.97 18.45 -1.91
C PRO A 178 19.70 17.00 -2.33
N LYS A 179 19.85 16.68 -3.62
CA LYS A 179 19.51 15.35 -4.15
C LYS A 179 20.23 14.19 -3.47
N HIS A 180 21.48 14.41 -3.03
CA HIS A 180 22.25 13.42 -2.31
C HIS A 180 21.73 13.17 -0.88
N MET A 181 20.89 14.07 -0.36
CA MET A 181 20.24 13.96 0.95
C MET A 181 18.75 13.51 0.84
N ILE A 182 18.33 12.98 -0.30
CA ILE A 182 16.98 12.45 -0.50
C ILE A 182 17.03 10.92 -0.64
N ARG A 183 16.17 10.22 0.11
CA ARG A 183 15.94 8.77 -0.01
C ARG A 183 14.45 8.52 -0.34
N ASP A 184 14.14 8.56 -1.63
CA ASP A 184 12.79 8.36 -2.15
C ASP A 184 12.55 6.88 -2.49
N THR A 185 11.82 6.16 -1.64
CA THR A 185 11.52 4.72 -1.79
C THR A 185 10.78 4.42 -3.09
N ALA A 186 10.02 5.38 -3.65
CA ALA A 186 9.37 5.22 -4.95
C ALA A 186 10.39 5.21 -6.12
N ARG A 187 11.61 5.71 -5.90
CA ARG A 187 12.65 5.84 -6.92
C ARG A 187 13.86 4.92 -6.70
N TYR A 188 13.91 4.22 -5.58
CA TYR A 188 14.93 3.21 -5.33
C TYR A 188 14.74 2.02 -6.27
N LYS A 189 15.71 1.77 -7.15
CA LYS A 189 15.59 0.79 -8.24
C LYS A 189 15.11 -0.59 -7.80
N PRO A 190 15.62 -1.18 -6.70
CA PRO A 190 15.15 -2.48 -6.21
C PRO A 190 13.66 -2.50 -5.82
N TYR A 191 13.09 -1.35 -5.44
CA TYR A 191 11.66 -1.22 -5.09
C TYR A 191 10.77 -0.88 -6.28
N MET A 192 11.34 -0.58 -7.44
CA MET A 192 10.58 -0.29 -8.65
C MET A 192 10.21 -1.57 -9.39
N ARG A 193 9.21 -1.49 -10.27
CA ARG A 193 8.83 -2.57 -11.18
C ARG A 193 9.13 -2.24 -12.62
N ARG A 194 9.46 -3.24 -13.42
CA ARG A 194 9.52 -3.07 -14.87
C ARG A 194 8.11 -3.00 -15.45
N ALA A 195 7.86 -2.05 -16.35
CA ALA A 195 6.58 -1.89 -17.02
C ALA A 195 6.69 -2.29 -18.49
N GLY A 196 5.75 -3.15 -18.95
CA GLY A 196 5.66 -3.59 -20.35
C GLY A 196 6.28 -4.97 -20.61
N LYS A 197 5.84 -5.62 -21.71
CA LYS A 197 6.22 -7.00 -22.08
C LYS A 197 7.69 -7.17 -22.45
N ASN A 198 8.39 -6.08 -22.83
CA ASN A 198 9.76 -6.12 -23.36
C ASN A 198 10.78 -5.37 -22.48
N GLY A 199 10.65 -5.44 -21.15
CA GLY A 199 11.64 -4.83 -20.25
C GLY A 199 11.64 -3.30 -20.23
N GLY A 200 10.47 -2.67 -20.44
CA GLY A 200 10.25 -1.23 -20.50
C GLY A 200 10.72 -0.44 -19.27
N LYS A 201 10.41 0.87 -19.27
CA LYS A 201 10.83 1.81 -18.21
C LYS A 201 10.47 1.33 -16.80
N MET A 202 11.37 1.55 -15.86
CA MET A 202 11.11 1.35 -14.43
C MET A 202 9.99 2.29 -13.98
N LYS A 203 9.00 1.75 -13.25
CA LYS A 203 7.88 2.50 -12.68
C LYS A 203 7.84 2.35 -11.18
N PRO A 204 7.48 3.41 -10.43
CA PRO A 204 7.23 3.32 -9.01
C PRO A 204 6.16 2.28 -8.69
N ARG A 205 6.27 1.68 -7.51
CA ARG A 205 5.23 0.87 -6.89
C ARG A 205 4.55 1.69 -5.80
N LYS A 206 3.35 1.29 -5.39
CA LYS A 206 2.65 1.94 -4.28
C LYS A 206 3.34 1.60 -2.95
N LEU A 207 3.34 2.53 -2.00
CA LEU A 207 3.92 2.33 -0.68
C LEU A 207 3.34 1.09 0.00
N LYS A 208 2.02 0.93 0.01
CA LYS A 208 1.33 -0.22 0.60
C LYS A 208 1.80 -1.57 0.06
N ASP A 209 2.07 -1.65 -1.26
CA ASP A 209 2.55 -2.89 -1.88
C ASP A 209 3.97 -3.23 -1.42
N LEU A 210 4.81 -2.20 -1.24
CA LEU A 210 6.18 -2.36 -0.73
C LEU A 210 6.19 -2.73 0.76
N VAL A 211 5.38 -2.06 1.57
CA VAL A 211 5.24 -2.33 3.01
C VAL A 211 4.75 -3.77 3.24
N LYS A 212 3.73 -4.20 2.50
CA LYS A 212 3.25 -5.59 2.55
C LYS A 212 4.34 -6.59 2.16
N GLU A 213 5.00 -6.39 1.02
CA GLU A 213 5.97 -7.35 0.47
C GLU A 213 7.27 -7.42 1.26
N TYR A 214 7.80 -6.25 1.67
CA TYR A 214 9.13 -6.19 2.29
C TYR A 214 9.11 -6.15 3.81
N LEU A 215 8.02 -5.71 4.43
CA LEU A 215 7.88 -5.60 5.88
C LEU A 215 6.86 -6.59 6.47
N GLY A 216 6.07 -7.28 5.62
CA GLY A 216 5.04 -8.23 6.07
C GLY A 216 3.85 -7.58 6.77
N ILE A 217 3.68 -6.25 6.67
CA ILE A 217 2.60 -5.51 7.34
C ILE A 217 1.35 -5.55 6.44
N GLU A 218 0.33 -6.25 6.90
CA GLU A 218 -1.00 -6.28 6.27
C GLU A 218 -1.84 -5.07 6.73
N GLY A 219 -2.83 -4.70 5.92
CA GLY A 219 -3.76 -3.62 6.30
C GLY A 219 -3.20 -2.19 6.19
N PHE A 220 -1.95 -2.03 5.77
CA PHE A 220 -1.33 -0.72 5.60
C PHE A 220 -2.06 0.11 4.53
N GLN A 221 -2.46 1.35 4.88
CA GLN A 221 -3.29 2.21 4.03
C GLN A 221 -4.67 1.59 3.68
N GLU A 222 -5.26 0.82 4.58
CA GLU A 222 -6.66 0.45 4.47
C GLU A 222 -7.54 1.57 5.04
N GLY A 223 -8.27 2.26 4.16
CA GLY A 223 -9.05 3.46 4.48
C GLY A 223 -8.35 4.75 4.08
N SER A 224 -8.50 5.82 4.87
CA SER A 224 -7.76 7.07 4.68
C SER A 224 -6.30 6.87 5.08
N HIS A 225 -5.39 7.43 4.30
CA HIS A 225 -3.98 7.43 4.63
C HIS A 225 -3.71 8.28 5.88
N ASP A 226 -2.71 7.93 6.66
CA ASP A 226 -2.16 8.77 7.70
C ASP A 226 -0.71 9.09 7.33
N SER A 227 -0.41 10.37 7.16
CA SER A 227 0.93 10.82 6.75
C SER A 227 2.02 10.41 7.74
N LYS A 228 1.68 10.20 9.02
CA LYS A 228 2.62 9.63 10.01
C LYS A 228 2.97 8.19 9.67
N ASP A 229 1.97 7.37 9.40
CA ASP A 229 2.17 5.96 9.06
C ASP A 229 2.92 5.83 7.72
N ASP A 230 2.63 6.71 6.76
CA ASP A 230 3.27 6.73 5.45
C ASP A 230 4.75 7.14 5.55
N ALA A 231 5.07 8.15 6.35
CA ALA A 231 6.45 8.55 6.65
C ALA A 231 7.22 7.42 7.36
N ASP A 232 6.62 6.79 8.38
CA ASP A 232 7.21 5.67 9.12
C ASP A 232 7.39 4.42 8.23
N GLY A 233 6.39 4.08 7.42
CA GLY A 233 6.48 2.97 6.46
C GLY A 233 7.61 3.16 5.45
N ALA A 234 7.78 4.39 4.93
CA ALA A 234 8.90 4.73 4.05
C ALA A 234 10.24 4.64 4.78
N MET A 235 10.32 5.10 6.03
CA MET A 235 11.53 4.99 6.87
C MET A 235 11.89 3.53 7.14
N LYS A 236 10.94 2.67 7.49
CA LYS A 236 11.17 1.23 7.69
C LYS A 236 11.68 0.54 6.42
N LEU A 237 11.13 0.87 5.26
CA LEU A 237 11.63 0.37 3.97
C LEU A 237 13.07 0.84 3.71
N TYR A 238 13.38 2.10 4.00
CA TYR A 238 14.73 2.63 3.88
C TYR A 238 15.72 1.90 4.82
N LYS A 239 15.38 1.76 6.11
CA LYS A 239 16.20 1.04 7.09
C LYS A 239 16.57 -0.36 6.58
N ARG A 240 15.59 -1.09 6.05
CA ARG A 240 15.81 -2.42 5.47
C ARG A 240 16.81 -2.41 4.32
N ALA A 241 16.77 -1.39 3.47
CA ALA A 241 17.62 -1.29 2.28
C ALA A 241 18.90 -0.50 2.50
N ARG A 242 19.08 0.18 3.65
CA ARG A 242 20.08 1.21 3.92
C ARG A 242 21.49 0.83 3.49
N ARG A 243 21.99 -0.33 3.89
CA ARG A 243 23.36 -0.75 3.57
C ARG A 243 23.64 -0.80 2.06
N GLY A 244 22.73 -1.37 1.30
CA GLY A 244 22.85 -1.42 -0.16
C GLY A 244 22.64 -0.06 -0.81
N TRP A 245 21.69 0.71 -0.29
CA TRP A 245 21.35 2.03 -0.81
C TRP A 245 22.49 3.03 -0.63
N GLU A 246 23.04 3.13 0.60
CA GLU A 246 24.14 4.05 0.89
C GLU A 246 25.40 3.68 0.08
N LYS A 247 25.73 2.40 -0.07
CA LYS A 247 26.83 1.95 -0.94
C LYS A 247 26.63 2.38 -2.40
N GLU A 248 25.40 2.37 -2.91
CA GLU A 248 25.11 2.90 -4.26
C GLU A 248 25.24 4.42 -4.34
N MET A 249 25.03 5.13 -3.24
CA MET A 249 25.16 6.60 -3.19
C MET A 249 26.62 7.05 -3.12
N GLU A 250 27.48 6.31 -2.42
CA GLU A 250 28.93 6.58 -2.33
C GLU A 250 29.66 6.38 -3.66
N GLY A 251 29.14 5.50 -4.52
CA GLY A 251 29.72 5.22 -5.84
C GLY A 251 29.32 6.18 -6.96
N LYS A 252 28.59 7.27 -6.65
CA LYS A 252 28.13 8.29 -7.60
C LYS A 252 28.79 9.63 -7.35
#